data_272543b8f2b87c4fdfc2769e8692ef24
#
_entry.id   272543b8f2b87c4fdfc2769e8692ef24
#
_cell.length_a   1.000
_cell.length_b   1.000
_cell.length_c   1.000
_cell.angle_alpha   90.00
_cell.angle_beta   90.00
_cell.angle_gamma   90.00
#
_symmetry.space_group_name_H-M   'P 1'
#
loop_
_entity.id
_entity.type
_entity.pdbx_description
1 polymer ?
#
loop_
_entity_poly.entity_id
_entity_poly.type
_entity_poly.pdbx_seq_one_letter_code
_entity_poly.pdbx_strand_id
1 'polypeptide(L)'
;MRTLIAPLDPEVESQLRGLDRKRAEIARRYIRRLMLEPYLGYPLRRGRLASERCRAVRFDRGDDPDDLFGRRPRATRAGNKDPSLGPGWRIVYWVRETPDRRLRLIVVLAIGIAHPNPGAPSAFDLATSRLQTLIKETP
;
A
#
# COMPACT_ATOMS: atom_id res chain seq x y z
N MET A 1 14.49 14.67 -7.96
CA MET A 1 13.16 14.21 -8.42
C MET A 1 12.13 14.51 -7.35
N ARG A 2 11.02 15.10 -7.74
CA ARG A 2 9.92 15.42 -6.83
C ARG A 2 8.97 14.23 -6.70
N THR A 3 8.51 13.93 -5.48
CA THR A 3 7.55 12.86 -5.23
C THR A 3 6.23 13.44 -4.74
N LEU A 4 5.14 13.03 -5.36
CA LEU A 4 3.78 13.43 -5.01
C LEU A 4 2.92 12.20 -4.77
N ILE A 5 1.89 12.37 -3.92
CA ILE A 5 0.84 11.37 -3.76
C ILE A 5 -0.31 11.75 -4.69
N ALA A 6 -0.71 10.83 -5.57
CA ALA A 6 -1.91 11.02 -6.37
C ALA A 6 -3.14 11.14 -5.47
N PRO A 7 -4.15 11.93 -5.82
CA PRO A 7 -5.40 11.95 -5.08
C PRO A 7 -5.94 10.52 -4.91
N LEU A 8 -6.42 10.20 -3.73
CA LEU A 8 -6.94 8.87 -3.46
C LEU A 8 -8.22 8.64 -4.27
N ASP A 9 -8.29 7.48 -4.91
CA ASP A 9 -9.49 7.03 -5.59
C ASP A 9 -10.64 6.90 -4.57
N PRO A 10 -11.90 7.20 -4.97
CA PRO A 10 -13.04 7.07 -4.06
C PRO A 10 -13.16 5.70 -3.40
N GLU A 11 -12.81 4.63 -4.11
CA GLU A 11 -12.83 3.29 -3.53
C GLU A 11 -11.76 3.13 -2.45
N VAL A 12 -10.57 3.66 -2.67
CA VAL A 12 -9.49 3.64 -1.67
C VAL A 12 -9.87 4.50 -0.46
N GLU A 13 -10.46 5.66 -0.67
CA GLU A 13 -10.96 6.49 0.42
C GLU A 13 -12.04 5.76 1.24
N SER A 14 -12.91 5.01 0.57
CA SER A 14 -13.92 4.20 1.24
C SER A 14 -13.27 3.10 2.09
N GLN A 15 -12.25 2.44 1.56
CA GLN A 15 -11.49 1.44 2.31
C GLN A 15 -10.84 2.06 3.56
N LEU A 16 -10.27 3.24 3.41
CA LEU A 16 -9.64 3.97 4.52
C LEU A 16 -10.66 4.35 5.60
N ARG A 17 -11.83 4.86 5.20
CA ARG A 17 -12.90 5.21 6.13
C ARG A 17 -13.52 3.99 6.81
N GLY A 18 -13.43 2.82 6.20
CA GLY A 18 -13.91 1.57 6.79
C GLY A 18 -13.02 1.03 7.91
N LEU A 19 -11.82 1.58 8.06
CA LEU A 19 -10.92 1.18 9.15
C LEU A 19 -11.39 1.81 10.48
N ASP A 20 -11.05 1.15 11.58
CA ASP A 20 -11.18 1.81 12.88
C ASP A 20 -10.27 3.03 12.93
N ARG A 21 -10.59 3.95 13.85
CA ARG A 21 -9.92 5.25 13.94
C ARG A 21 -8.40 5.13 14.05
N LYS A 22 -7.91 4.20 14.87
CA LYS A 22 -6.47 4.04 15.10
C LYS A 22 -5.74 3.54 13.86
N ARG A 23 -6.30 2.50 13.19
CA ARG A 23 -5.70 2.00 11.95
C ARG A 23 -5.75 3.03 10.83
N ALA A 24 -6.86 3.76 10.72
CA ALA A 24 -6.98 4.81 9.71
C ALA A 24 -5.93 5.90 9.90
N GLU A 25 -5.69 6.31 11.14
CA GLU A 25 -4.64 7.29 11.46
C GLU A 25 -3.26 6.78 11.06
N ILE A 26 -2.93 5.55 11.41
CA ILE A 26 -1.65 4.92 11.07
C ILE A 26 -1.50 4.81 9.55
N ALA A 27 -2.55 4.37 8.84
CA ALA A 27 -2.52 4.26 7.38
C ALA A 27 -2.26 5.61 6.72
N ARG A 28 -2.94 6.67 7.16
CA ARG A 28 -2.73 8.03 6.63
C ARG A 28 -1.30 8.50 6.84
N ARG A 29 -0.72 8.23 7.99
CA ARG A 29 0.65 8.60 8.30
C ARG A 29 1.64 7.86 7.41
N TYR A 30 1.44 6.57 7.16
CA TYR A 30 2.28 5.82 6.23
C TYR A 30 2.16 6.36 4.81
N ILE A 31 0.95 6.66 4.35
CA ILE A 31 0.76 7.22 3.01
C ILE A 31 1.55 8.53 2.86
N ARG A 32 1.45 9.43 3.84
CA ARG A 32 2.25 10.67 3.81
C ARG A 32 3.75 10.40 3.83
N ARG A 33 4.17 9.36 4.56
CA ARG A 33 5.58 8.97 4.64
C ARG A 33 6.13 8.53 3.28
N LEU A 34 5.30 7.98 2.42
CA LEU A 34 5.73 7.55 1.08
C LEU A 34 6.24 8.71 0.23
N MET A 35 5.85 9.94 0.51
CA MET A 35 6.41 11.11 -0.18
C MET A 35 7.91 11.27 0.10
N LEU A 36 8.35 10.90 1.29
CA LEU A 36 9.76 10.98 1.70
C LEU A 36 10.51 9.68 1.40
N GLU A 37 9.82 8.56 1.51
CA GLU A 37 10.40 7.23 1.32
C GLU A 37 9.48 6.40 0.41
N PRO A 38 9.50 6.66 -0.91
CA PRO A 38 8.59 5.96 -1.84
C PRO A 38 8.82 4.45 -1.90
N TYR A 39 10.00 3.98 -1.54
CA TYR A 39 10.32 2.55 -1.52
C TYR A 39 10.30 1.96 -0.11
N LEU A 40 9.58 2.59 0.81
CA LEU A 40 9.43 2.11 2.19
C LEU A 40 8.87 0.69 2.25
N GLY A 41 7.83 0.42 1.47
CA GLY A 41 7.20 -0.88 1.44
C GLY A 41 8.09 -1.96 0.82
N TYR A 42 7.72 -3.21 1.01
CA TYR A 42 8.41 -4.33 0.39
C TYR A 42 7.90 -4.54 -1.04
N PRO A 43 8.76 -4.99 -1.97
CA PRO A 43 8.34 -5.25 -3.34
C PRO A 43 7.48 -6.51 -3.40
N LEU A 44 6.43 -6.48 -4.22
CA LEU A 44 5.61 -7.65 -4.47
C LEU A 44 6.28 -8.54 -5.49
N ARG A 45 6.12 -9.86 -5.36
CA ARG A 45 6.90 -10.83 -6.13
C ARG A 45 6.06 -11.70 -7.05
N ARG A 46 4.74 -11.50 -7.10
CA ARG A 46 3.86 -12.36 -7.90
C ARG A 46 2.85 -11.53 -8.67
N GLY A 47 2.47 -12.03 -9.84
CA GLY A 47 1.38 -11.54 -10.64
C GLY A 47 1.60 -10.15 -11.24
N ARG A 48 0.50 -9.53 -11.60
CA ARG A 48 0.50 -8.23 -12.27
C ARG A 48 1.12 -7.13 -11.40
N LEU A 49 0.85 -7.16 -10.11
CA LEU A 49 1.42 -6.19 -9.18
C LEU A 49 2.95 -6.23 -9.19
N ALA A 50 3.52 -7.42 -9.23
CA ALA A 50 4.98 -7.57 -9.28
C ALA A 50 5.55 -7.08 -10.60
N SER A 51 4.89 -7.40 -11.73
CA SER A 51 5.38 -6.98 -13.05
C SER A 51 5.35 -5.46 -13.22
N GLU A 52 4.44 -4.77 -12.55
CA GLU A 52 4.38 -3.30 -12.53
C GLU A 52 5.18 -2.67 -11.40
N ARG A 53 5.95 -3.48 -10.66
CA ARG A 53 6.81 -3.04 -9.57
C ARG A 53 6.06 -2.37 -8.42
N CYS A 54 4.86 -2.85 -8.12
CA CYS A 54 4.09 -2.38 -6.98
C CYS A 54 4.71 -2.85 -5.67
N ARG A 55 4.40 -2.13 -4.60
CA ARG A 55 4.94 -2.39 -3.27
C ARG A 55 3.81 -2.39 -2.25
N ALA A 56 4.07 -2.92 -1.07
CA ALA A 56 3.11 -2.92 0.01
C ALA A 56 3.76 -2.53 1.33
N VAL A 57 3.02 -1.77 2.13
CA VAL A 57 3.39 -1.46 3.51
C VAL A 57 2.49 -2.26 4.43
N ARG A 58 3.09 -3.00 5.33
CA ARG A 58 2.38 -3.70 6.39
C ARG A 58 2.14 -2.76 7.55
N PHE A 59 0.91 -2.71 8.06
CA PHE A 59 0.59 -1.83 9.18
C PHE A 59 -0.41 -2.44 10.14
N ASP A 60 -0.42 -1.95 11.37
CA ASP A 60 -1.45 -2.24 12.36
C ASP A 60 -1.42 -1.17 13.45
N ARG A 61 -2.33 -1.28 14.42
CA ARG A 61 -2.55 -0.30 15.50
C ARG A 61 -1.31 0.05 16.32
N GLY A 62 -0.39 -0.91 16.48
CA GLY A 62 0.81 -0.71 17.30
C GLY A 62 1.97 -0.04 16.58
N ASP A 63 1.81 0.32 15.32
CA ASP A 63 2.91 0.86 14.54
C ASP A 63 3.13 2.34 14.78
N ASP A 64 4.38 2.76 14.60
CA ASP A 64 4.76 4.17 14.59
C ASP A 64 5.42 4.49 13.25
N PRO A 65 4.68 5.09 12.30
CA PRO A 65 5.24 5.43 10.99
C PRO A 65 6.38 6.44 11.03
N ASP A 66 6.55 7.15 12.13
CA ASP A 66 7.62 8.14 12.28
C ASP A 66 8.88 7.55 12.93
N ASP A 67 8.83 6.31 13.39
CA ASP A 67 9.99 5.65 13.97
C ASP A 67 10.93 5.18 12.86
N LEU A 68 11.97 5.98 12.63
CA LEU A 68 12.95 5.73 11.57
C LEU A 68 14.05 4.76 11.97
N PHE A 69 14.25 4.52 13.26
CA PHE A 69 15.42 3.82 13.75
C PHE A 69 15.12 2.52 14.45
N GLY A 70 13.89 2.32 14.84
CA GLY A 70 13.58 1.20 15.69
C GLY A 70 13.07 -0.01 14.94
N ARG A 71 11.78 -0.19 14.93
CA ARG A 71 11.15 -1.47 14.62
C ARG A 71 10.40 -1.46 13.30
N ARG A 72 11.02 -0.90 12.30
CA ARG A 72 10.50 -0.90 10.95
C ARG A 72 10.27 -2.26 10.31
N PRO A 73 10.86 -3.36 10.81
CA PRO A 73 10.71 -4.63 10.11
C PRO A 73 9.28 -4.98 9.75
N ARG A 74 8.30 -4.54 10.55
CA ARG A 74 6.90 -4.84 10.26
C ARG A 74 6.43 -4.17 8.96
N ALA A 75 6.70 -2.87 8.80
CA ALA A 75 6.25 -2.12 7.62
C ALA A 75 6.94 -2.60 6.34
N THR A 76 8.21 -2.97 6.42
CA THR A 76 9.06 -3.23 5.27
C THR A 76 9.20 -4.71 4.90
N ARG A 77 8.64 -5.61 5.69
CA ARG A 77 8.70 -7.06 5.45
C ARG A 77 7.38 -7.60 4.94
N ALA A 78 7.47 -8.57 4.04
CA ALA A 78 6.29 -9.31 3.58
C ALA A 78 5.53 -9.99 4.71
N GLY A 79 6.22 -10.35 5.77
CA GLY A 79 5.63 -11.09 6.87
C GLY A 79 5.52 -12.57 6.55
N ASN A 80 5.45 -13.39 7.57
CA ASN A 80 5.17 -14.81 7.42
C ASN A 80 3.65 -15.04 7.58
N LYS A 81 3.22 -16.21 7.20
CA LYS A 81 1.80 -16.60 7.25
C LYS A 81 1.40 -17.10 8.64
N ASP A 82 1.87 -16.48 9.70
CA ASP A 82 1.54 -16.89 11.05
C ASP A 82 0.14 -16.35 11.42
N PRO A 83 -0.87 -17.22 11.61
CA PRO A 83 -2.22 -16.78 11.95
C PRO A 83 -2.29 -16.02 13.27
N SER A 84 -1.35 -16.21 14.17
CA SER A 84 -1.32 -15.50 15.46
C SER A 84 -1.08 -14.00 15.29
N LEU A 85 -0.56 -13.58 14.13
CA LEU A 85 -0.30 -12.18 13.83
C LEU A 85 -1.54 -11.45 13.30
N GLY A 86 -2.69 -12.13 13.23
CA GLY A 86 -3.93 -11.56 12.77
C GLY A 86 -4.06 -11.50 11.25
N PRO A 87 -5.08 -10.78 10.74
CA PRO A 87 -5.40 -10.77 9.30
C PRO A 87 -4.38 -10.06 8.42
N GLY A 88 -3.51 -9.26 9.01
CA GLY A 88 -2.44 -8.58 8.27
C GLY A 88 -2.95 -7.45 7.37
N TRP A 89 -2.87 -6.23 7.85
CA TRP A 89 -3.29 -5.05 7.08
C TRP A 89 -2.19 -4.60 6.14
N ARG A 90 -2.58 -4.14 4.94
CA ARG A 90 -1.64 -3.69 3.89
C ARG A 90 -2.13 -2.43 3.21
N ILE A 91 -1.17 -1.56 2.87
CA ILE A 91 -1.35 -0.49 1.90
C ILE A 91 -0.58 -0.92 0.66
N VAL A 92 -1.29 -1.17 -0.44
CA VAL A 92 -0.67 -1.57 -1.71
C VAL A 92 -0.60 -0.34 -2.59
N TYR A 93 0.58 -0.04 -3.15
CA TYR A 93 0.77 1.16 -3.93
C TYR A 93 1.70 0.93 -5.12
N TRP A 94 1.60 1.83 -6.09
CA TRP A 94 2.34 1.82 -7.34
C TRP A 94 3.19 3.08 -7.41
N VAL A 95 4.49 2.91 -7.68
CA VAL A 95 5.42 4.04 -7.85
C VAL A 95 5.60 4.25 -9.35
N ARG A 96 5.15 5.40 -9.85
CA ARG A 96 5.27 5.76 -11.26
C ARG A 96 6.22 6.93 -11.41
N GLU A 97 7.12 6.83 -12.37
CA GLU A 97 7.99 7.95 -12.74
C GLU A 97 7.55 8.49 -14.10
N THR A 98 7.55 9.82 -14.24
CA THR A 98 7.29 10.45 -15.53
C THR A 98 8.44 10.13 -16.50
N PRO A 99 8.17 10.14 -17.84
CA PRO A 99 9.22 9.82 -18.82
C PRO A 99 10.45 10.73 -18.72
N ASP A 100 10.27 11.99 -18.30
CA ASP A 100 11.38 12.93 -18.14
C ASP A 100 12.11 12.76 -16.80
N ARG A 101 11.66 11.83 -15.97
CA ARG A 101 12.24 11.52 -14.64
C ARG A 101 12.26 12.70 -13.66
N ARG A 102 11.40 13.69 -13.85
CA ARG A 102 11.29 14.84 -12.95
C ARG A 102 10.33 14.63 -11.83
N LEU A 103 9.34 13.77 -12.05
CA LEU A 103 8.25 13.54 -11.11
C LEU A 103 8.09 12.05 -10.84
N ARG A 104 7.95 11.73 -9.57
CA ARG A 104 7.55 10.40 -9.11
C ARG A 104 6.16 10.51 -8.50
N LEU A 105 5.26 9.66 -8.93
CA LEU A 105 3.88 9.67 -8.47
C LEU A 105 3.60 8.38 -7.69
N ILE A 106 3.11 8.52 -6.47
CA ILE A 106 2.66 7.39 -5.65
C ILE A 106 1.16 7.25 -5.86
N VAL A 107 0.73 6.10 -6.34
CA VAL A 107 -0.69 5.78 -6.54
C VAL A 107 -1.08 4.68 -5.56
N VAL A 108 -1.89 5.01 -4.56
CA VAL A 108 -2.40 4.00 -3.62
C VAL A 108 -3.47 3.19 -4.35
N LEU A 109 -3.28 1.88 -4.44
CA LEU A 109 -4.17 0.98 -5.17
C LEU A 109 -5.22 0.33 -4.28
N ALA A 110 -4.87 0.01 -3.03
CA ALA A 110 -5.81 -0.61 -2.11
C ALA A 110 -5.30 -0.50 -0.67
N ILE A 111 -6.24 -0.47 0.26
CA ILE A 111 -5.98 -0.59 1.70
C ILE A 111 -6.90 -1.70 2.19
N GLY A 112 -6.34 -2.76 2.77
CA GLY A 112 -7.15 -3.88 3.19
C GLY A 112 -6.36 -4.98 3.88
N ILE A 113 -6.98 -6.13 3.98
CA ILE A 113 -6.47 -7.29 4.71
C ILE A 113 -5.72 -8.19 3.73
N ALA A 114 -4.52 -8.66 4.11
CA ALA A 114 -3.73 -9.57 3.29
C ALA A 114 -4.32 -10.98 3.28
N HIS A 115 -4.86 -11.41 4.42
CA HIS A 115 -5.38 -12.77 4.60
C HIS A 115 -6.83 -12.73 5.11
N PRO A 116 -7.80 -12.35 4.25
CA PRO A 116 -9.20 -12.27 4.65
C PRO A 116 -9.82 -13.67 4.80
N ASN A 117 -11.05 -13.72 5.33
CA ASN A 117 -11.81 -14.93 5.36
C ASN A 117 -12.04 -15.44 3.92
N PRO A 118 -12.20 -16.77 3.73
CA PRO A 118 -12.48 -17.32 2.41
C PRO A 118 -13.67 -16.63 1.73
N GLY A 119 -13.50 -16.32 0.45
CA GLY A 119 -14.53 -15.66 -0.34
C GLY A 119 -14.47 -14.13 -0.33
N ALA A 120 -13.71 -13.54 0.59
CA ALA A 120 -13.52 -12.08 0.59
C ALA A 120 -12.24 -11.71 -0.20
N PRO A 121 -12.23 -10.56 -0.92
CA PRO A 121 -11.03 -10.15 -1.65
C PRO A 121 -9.96 -9.66 -0.69
N SER A 122 -8.70 -10.03 -0.97
CA SER A 122 -7.56 -9.51 -0.25
C SER A 122 -7.21 -8.10 -0.73
N ALA A 123 -6.35 -7.40 0.04
CA ALA A 123 -5.78 -6.13 -0.41
C ALA A 123 -5.11 -6.27 -1.78
N PHE A 124 -4.45 -7.40 -2.02
CA PHE A 124 -3.76 -7.66 -3.29
C PHE A 124 -4.74 -7.88 -4.44
N ASP A 125 -5.86 -8.55 -4.19
CA ASP A 125 -6.92 -8.75 -5.19
C ASP A 125 -7.54 -7.40 -5.59
N LEU A 126 -7.85 -6.56 -4.59
CA LEU A 126 -8.40 -5.22 -4.82
C LEU A 126 -7.41 -4.35 -5.59
N ALA A 127 -6.14 -4.41 -5.20
CA ALA A 127 -5.09 -3.65 -5.87
C ALA A 127 -4.89 -4.08 -7.31
N THR A 128 -4.92 -5.39 -7.58
CA THR A 128 -4.79 -5.93 -8.95
C THR A 128 -5.91 -5.42 -9.83
N SER A 129 -7.16 -5.47 -9.36
CA SER A 129 -8.30 -4.96 -10.12
C SER A 129 -8.16 -3.47 -10.41
N ARG A 130 -7.74 -2.69 -9.42
CA ARG A 130 -7.57 -1.25 -9.60
C ARG A 130 -6.44 -0.94 -10.58
N LEU A 131 -5.33 -1.66 -10.47
CA LEU A 131 -4.20 -1.50 -11.39
C LEU A 131 -4.61 -1.77 -12.83
N GLN A 132 -5.34 -2.86 -13.06
CA GLN A 132 -5.83 -3.21 -14.39
C GLN A 132 -6.71 -2.11 -14.97
N THR A 133 -7.61 -1.54 -14.16
CA THR A 133 -8.46 -0.43 -14.58
C THR A 133 -7.62 0.79 -14.96
N LEU A 134 -6.64 1.16 -14.14
CA LEU A 134 -5.77 2.31 -14.40
C LEU A 134 -4.94 2.13 -15.67
N ILE A 135 -4.44 0.93 -15.91
CA ILE A 135 -3.66 0.64 -17.11
C ILE A 135 -4.55 0.74 -18.37
N LYS A 136 -5.79 0.27 -18.29
CA LYS A 136 -6.74 0.38 -19.42
C LYS A 136 -7.14 1.83 -19.71
N GLU A 137 -7.24 2.68 -18.69
CA GLU A 137 -7.60 4.08 -18.82
C GLU A 137 -6.45 4.94 -19.35
N THR A 138 -5.22 4.44 -19.30
CA THR A 138 -4.03 5.15 -19.78
C THR A 138 -3.82 4.80 -21.24
N PRO A 139 -3.83 5.80 -22.16
CA PRO A 139 -3.59 5.56 -23.59
C PRO A 139 -2.21 4.97 -23.85
#